data_0dc8de6e7516d2f91ac167b15729eb0c
#
_entry.id   0dc8de6e7516d2f91ac167b15729eb0c
#
_cell.length_a   1.000
_cell.length_b   1.000
_cell.length_c   1.000
_cell.angle_alpha   90.00
_cell.angle_beta   90.00
_cell.angle_gamma   90.00
#
_symmetry.space_group_name_H-M   'P 1'
#
loop_
_entity.id
_entity.type
_entity.pdbx_description
1 polymer ?
#
loop_
_entity_poly.entity_id
_entity_poly.type
_entity_poly.pdbx_seq_one_letter_code
_entity_poly.pdbx_strand_id
1 'polypeptide(L)'
;VVMVDPVASDGRNGAEPGADIATYLARHGLAVTVERLPSGGLSVAEVLKRHATDMAADLLVMGAYGHSRIRQLILGSTTTALLRLSPVPVFVLR
;
A
#
# COMPACT_ATOMS: atom_id res chain seq x y z
N VAL A 1 0.49 -8.10 -0.19
CA VAL A 1 -0.27 -6.95 0.33
C VAL A 1 0.53 -6.31 1.45
N VAL A 2 0.80 -5.03 1.31
CA VAL A 2 1.59 -4.29 2.29
C VAL A 2 0.78 -3.14 2.84
N MET A 3 0.81 -3.00 4.15
CA MET A 3 0.19 -1.87 4.85
C MET A 3 1.19 -1.24 5.79
N VAL A 4 1.18 0.08 5.86
CA VAL A 4 2.07 0.81 6.75
C VAL A 4 1.23 1.45 7.84
N ASP A 5 1.57 1.14 9.09
CA ASP A 5 0.87 1.62 10.29
C ASP A 5 -0.65 1.40 10.23
N PRO A 6 -1.12 0.17 9.92
CA PRO A 6 -2.56 -0.05 9.81
C PRO A 6 -3.24 0.04 11.18
N VAL A 7 -4.51 0.46 11.16
CA VAL A 7 -5.36 0.51 12.34
C VAL A 7 -6.35 -0.64 12.27
N ALA A 8 -6.36 -1.48 13.29
CA ALA A 8 -7.10 -2.72 13.25
C ALA A 8 -8.57 -2.62 13.67
N SER A 9 -8.96 -1.59 14.37
CA SER A 9 -10.25 -1.58 15.06
C SER A 9 -11.41 -0.97 14.28
N ASP A 10 -11.15 -0.34 13.18
CA ASP A 10 -12.19 0.36 12.44
C ASP A 10 -12.79 -0.53 11.37
N GLY A 11 -14.03 -0.25 11.02
CA GLY A 11 -14.70 -1.00 9.98
C GLY A 11 -13.97 -1.03 8.64
N ARG A 12 -13.10 -0.08 8.40
CA ARG A 12 -12.36 0.02 7.15
C ARG A 12 -11.36 -1.11 6.96
N ASN A 13 -10.59 -1.39 8.00
CA ASN A 13 -9.54 -2.42 7.93
C ASN A 13 -9.95 -3.71 8.61
N GLY A 14 -11.06 -3.69 9.36
CA GLY A 14 -11.48 -4.85 10.12
C GLY A 14 -10.55 -5.15 11.29
N ALA A 15 -10.75 -6.32 11.89
CA ALA A 15 -9.94 -6.76 13.03
C ALA A 15 -8.54 -7.15 12.61
N GLU A 16 -8.39 -7.65 11.38
CA GLU A 16 -7.12 -8.09 10.81
C GLU A 16 -6.87 -7.30 9.54
N PRO A 17 -6.14 -6.19 9.61
CA PRO A 17 -5.91 -5.36 8.42
C PRO A 17 -5.33 -6.18 7.27
N GLY A 18 -5.93 -6.03 6.11
CA GLY A 18 -5.48 -6.74 4.92
C GLY A 18 -6.07 -8.11 4.72
N ALA A 19 -6.78 -8.67 5.71
CA ALA A 19 -7.32 -10.02 5.58
C ALA A 19 -8.35 -10.13 4.47
N ASP A 20 -9.21 -9.14 4.32
CA ASP A 20 -10.26 -9.18 3.31
C ASP A 20 -9.71 -9.15 1.90
N ILE A 21 -8.77 -8.25 1.64
CA ILE A 21 -8.17 -8.15 0.30
C ILE A 21 -7.31 -9.39 0.02
N ALA A 22 -6.62 -9.91 1.03
CA ALA A 22 -5.84 -11.12 0.86
C ALA A 22 -6.72 -12.31 0.50
N THR A 23 -7.87 -12.45 1.16
CA THR A 23 -8.82 -13.50 0.85
C THR A 23 -9.34 -13.36 -0.57
N TYR A 24 -9.69 -12.15 -0.97
CA TYR A 24 -10.17 -11.88 -2.31
C TYR A 24 -9.14 -12.30 -3.35
N LEU A 25 -7.90 -11.88 -3.16
CA LEU A 25 -6.84 -12.21 -4.11
C LEU A 25 -6.53 -13.71 -4.14
N ALA A 26 -6.55 -14.36 -2.97
CA ALA A 26 -6.31 -15.79 -2.90
C ALA A 26 -7.38 -16.59 -3.65
N ARG A 27 -8.62 -16.13 -3.63
CA ARG A 27 -9.69 -16.77 -4.37
C ARG A 27 -9.51 -16.70 -5.88
N HIS A 28 -8.67 -15.77 -6.34
CA HIS A 28 -8.31 -15.68 -7.75
C HIS A 28 -7.06 -16.48 -8.09
N GLY A 29 -6.62 -17.34 -7.20
CA GLY A 29 -5.50 -18.24 -7.46
C GLY A 29 -4.14 -17.62 -7.22
N LEU A 30 -4.08 -16.48 -6.53
CA LEU A 30 -2.83 -15.81 -6.27
C LEU A 30 -2.22 -16.27 -4.94
N ALA A 31 -0.91 -16.38 -4.91
CA ALA A 31 -0.19 -16.62 -3.66
C ALA A 31 -0.04 -15.28 -2.95
N VAL A 32 -0.68 -15.13 -1.80
CA VAL A 32 -0.76 -13.83 -1.12
C VAL A 32 -0.05 -13.87 0.21
N THR A 33 0.77 -12.86 0.46
CA THR A 33 1.36 -12.59 1.76
C THR A 33 0.88 -11.22 2.21
N VAL A 34 0.56 -11.09 3.49
CA VAL A 34 0.17 -9.81 4.08
C VAL A 34 1.29 -9.34 4.99
N GLU A 35 1.76 -8.14 4.73
CA GLU A 35 2.81 -7.51 5.51
C GLU A 35 2.27 -6.24 6.15
N ARG A 36 2.44 -6.13 7.46
CA ARG A 36 2.05 -4.94 8.21
C ARG A 36 3.32 -4.33 8.75
N LEU A 37 3.69 -3.17 8.21
CA LEU A 37 4.98 -2.55 8.50
C LEU A 37 4.81 -1.28 9.33
N PRO A 38 5.64 -1.08 10.34
CA PRO A 38 5.68 0.21 11.04
C PRO A 38 6.48 1.21 10.21
N SER A 39 6.09 2.48 10.26
CA SER A 39 6.85 3.51 9.56
C SER A 39 8.18 3.80 10.24
N GLY A 40 8.21 3.72 11.56
CA GLY A 40 9.45 3.90 12.31
C GLY A 40 10.09 5.27 12.12
N GLY A 41 9.30 6.31 11.96
CA GLY A 41 9.81 7.64 11.73
C GLY A 41 10.10 7.98 10.28
N LEU A 42 9.93 7.03 9.38
CA LEU A 42 10.07 7.27 7.94
C LEU A 42 8.74 7.65 7.32
N SER A 43 8.78 8.27 6.16
CA SER A 43 7.55 8.48 5.40
C SER A 43 7.03 7.15 4.88
N VAL A 44 5.74 7.08 4.61
CA VAL A 44 5.14 5.88 4.04
C VAL A 44 5.80 5.53 2.72
N ALA A 45 6.08 6.53 1.89
CA ALA A 45 6.74 6.30 0.60
C ALA A 45 8.11 5.64 0.77
N GLU A 46 8.88 6.08 1.76
CA GLU A 46 10.20 5.52 2.02
C GLU A 46 10.11 4.07 2.49
N VAL A 47 9.14 3.78 3.35
CA VAL A 47 8.91 2.41 3.82
C VAL A 47 8.57 1.50 2.64
N LEU A 48 7.68 1.93 1.78
CA LEU A 48 7.26 1.14 0.62
C LEU A 48 8.39 0.96 -0.38
N LYS A 49 9.19 1.99 -0.58
CA LYS A 49 10.35 1.92 -1.46
C LYS A 49 11.35 0.87 -0.97
N ARG A 50 11.66 0.90 0.32
CA ARG A 50 12.58 -0.06 0.90
C ARG A 50 12.04 -1.47 0.81
N HIS A 51 10.76 -1.63 1.11
CA HIS A 51 10.15 -2.95 1.06
C HIS A 51 10.14 -3.51 -0.36
N ALA A 52 9.82 -2.68 -1.35
CA ALA A 52 9.85 -3.12 -2.75
C ALA A 52 11.24 -3.58 -3.16
N THR A 53 12.26 -2.89 -2.71
CA THR A 53 13.65 -3.27 -2.98
C THR A 53 14.01 -4.59 -2.29
N ASP A 54 13.66 -4.69 -1.00
CA ASP A 54 14.00 -5.87 -0.21
C ASP A 54 13.31 -7.14 -0.72
N MET A 55 12.11 -7.00 -1.21
CA MET A 55 11.32 -8.11 -1.75
C MET A 55 11.62 -8.40 -3.21
N ALA A 56 12.45 -7.61 -3.85
CA ALA A 56 12.70 -7.70 -5.29
C ALA A 56 11.40 -7.65 -6.08
N ALA A 57 10.51 -6.75 -5.71
CA ALA A 57 9.22 -6.63 -6.37
C ALA A 57 9.38 -6.19 -7.82
N ASP A 58 8.48 -6.64 -8.67
CA ASP A 58 8.46 -6.28 -10.09
C ASP A 58 7.50 -5.14 -10.39
N LEU A 59 6.50 -4.96 -9.54
CA LEU A 59 5.46 -3.98 -9.75
C LEU A 59 4.85 -3.57 -8.42
N LEU A 60 4.60 -2.30 -8.26
CA LEU A 60 3.88 -1.76 -7.11
C LEU A 60 2.50 -1.27 -7.55
N VAL A 61 1.46 -1.79 -6.93
CA VAL A 61 0.08 -1.41 -7.23
C VAL A 61 -0.49 -0.66 -6.04
N MET A 62 -1.07 0.51 -6.27
CA MET A 62 -1.60 1.31 -5.18
C MET A 62 -2.75 2.19 -5.65
N GLY A 63 -3.51 2.70 -4.69
CA GLY A 63 -4.51 3.72 -4.98
C GLY A 63 -3.87 5.08 -5.16
N ALA A 64 -4.47 5.92 -5.97
CA ALA A 64 -3.93 7.25 -6.26
C ALA A 64 -4.18 8.24 -5.14
N TYR A 65 -5.33 8.15 -4.50
CA TYR A 65 -5.76 9.12 -3.50
C TYR A 65 -5.90 8.42 -2.17
N GLY A 66 -5.56 9.11 -1.10
CA GLY A 66 -5.79 8.59 0.22
C GLY A 66 -7.29 8.53 0.52
N HIS A 67 -7.62 8.50 1.80
CA HIS A 67 -9.01 8.38 2.23
C HIS A 67 -9.74 9.70 2.27
N SER A 68 -9.08 10.80 1.99
CA SER A 68 -9.70 12.12 2.06
C SER A 68 -10.42 12.45 0.76
N ARG A 69 -11.69 12.77 0.88
CA ARG A 69 -12.47 13.18 -0.27
C ARG A 69 -12.06 14.54 -0.82
N ILE A 70 -11.48 15.36 0.06
CA ILE A 70 -11.06 16.70 -0.33
C ILE A 70 -9.92 16.64 -1.34
N ARG A 71 -9.19 15.56 -1.32
CA ARG A 71 -7.98 15.42 -2.12
C ARG A 71 -8.19 14.65 -3.41
N GLN A 72 -9.42 14.41 -3.77
CA GLN A 72 -9.69 13.60 -4.96
C GLN A 72 -9.15 14.20 -6.25
N LEU A 73 -8.87 15.50 -6.25
CA LEU A 73 -8.32 16.17 -7.43
C LEU A 73 -6.81 16.33 -7.38
N ILE A 74 -6.19 15.90 -6.29
CA ILE A 74 -4.75 16.05 -6.08
C ILE A 74 -4.20 14.71 -5.64
N LEU A 75 -3.13 14.27 -6.27
CA LEU A 75 -2.47 13.05 -5.85
C LEU A 75 -1.93 13.23 -4.44
N GLY A 76 -2.06 12.18 -3.61
CA GLY A 76 -1.52 12.23 -2.28
C GLY A 76 -0.01 12.33 -2.27
N SER A 77 0.56 12.81 -1.17
CA SER A 77 2.00 12.97 -1.06
C SER A 77 2.74 11.65 -1.21
N THR A 78 2.18 10.57 -0.68
CA THR A 78 2.78 9.25 -0.82
C THR A 78 2.82 8.81 -2.28
N THR A 79 1.71 9.00 -3.00
CA THR A 79 1.64 8.62 -4.41
C THR A 79 2.65 9.42 -5.22
N THR A 80 2.71 10.72 -5.00
CA THR A 80 3.66 11.59 -5.71
C THR A 80 5.09 11.16 -5.46
N ALA A 81 5.42 10.90 -4.19
CA ALA A 81 6.78 10.50 -3.84
C ALA A 81 7.14 9.15 -4.46
N LEU A 82 6.22 8.18 -4.46
CA LEU A 82 6.49 6.88 -5.05
C LEU A 82 6.64 6.93 -6.55
N LEU A 83 5.87 7.77 -7.23
CA LEU A 83 6.04 7.93 -8.68
C LEU A 83 7.42 8.44 -9.04
N ARG A 84 8.03 9.20 -8.14
CA ARG A 84 9.36 9.75 -8.37
C ARG A 84 10.49 8.85 -7.91
N LEU A 85 10.27 8.10 -6.84
CA LEU A 85 11.33 7.40 -6.13
C LEU A 85 11.28 5.88 -6.22
N SER A 86 10.20 5.32 -6.75
CA SER A 86 10.05 3.87 -6.76
C SER A 86 11.11 3.21 -7.63
N PRO A 87 11.73 2.11 -7.12
CA PRO A 87 12.69 1.34 -7.90
C PRO A 87 12.02 0.46 -8.96
N VAL A 88 10.70 0.35 -8.93
CA VAL A 88 9.93 -0.52 -9.82
C VAL A 88 8.78 0.26 -10.43
N PRO A 89 8.18 -0.24 -11.53
CA PRO A 89 6.99 0.40 -12.09
C PRO A 89 5.86 0.49 -11.07
N VAL A 90 5.12 1.57 -11.12
CA VAL A 90 4.00 1.82 -10.21
C VAL A 90 2.71 1.88 -11.02
N PHE A 91 1.76 1.03 -10.65
CA PHE A 91 0.42 1.04 -11.24
C PHE A 91 -0.51 1.74 -10.27
N VAL A 92 -1.06 2.87 -10.67
CA VAL A 92 -1.85 3.71 -9.80
C VAL A 92 -3.31 3.66 -10.24
N LEU A 93 -4.19 3.36 -9.29
CA LEU A 93 -5.63 3.27 -9.52
C LEU A 93 -6.35 4.37 -8.77
N ARG A 94 -7.43 4.84 -9.33
CA ARG A 94 -8.29 5.82 -8.69
C ARG A 94 -9.38 5.15 -7.90
#